data_793413520e74e1857b08affd45ea3419
#
_entry.id   793413520e74e1857b08affd45ea3419
#
_cell.length_a   1.000
_cell.length_b   1.000
_cell.length_c   1.000
_cell.angle_alpha   90.00
_cell.angle_beta   90.00
_cell.angle_gamma   90.00
#
_symmetry.space_group_name_H-M   'P 1'
#
loop_
_entity.id
_entity.type
_entity.pdbx_description
1 polymer ?
#
loop_
_entity_poly.entity_id
_entity_poly.type
_entity_poly.pdbx_seq_one_letter_code
_entity_poly.pdbx_strand_id
1 'polypeptide(L)'
;VENIGSIDILVNNAGKQQFVADLEDLSTEQFCQTYATNVFGMFWITKAAVKHMPPGASIINSTSIQSYQPSAGLLDYASTKGAITSFTKGLAKMLIDRGIRVNGVAPGPIWTPLQQSGGQPAKKLPKFGENVPIGRPGQPAELAPVYVYLASQESSYVTAEIMGVTGGQHLP
;
A
#
# COMPACT_ATOMS: atom_id res chain seq x y z
N VAL A 1 -0.35 6.83 23.16
CA VAL A 1 0.96 6.29 23.60
C VAL A 1 1.09 6.32 25.12
N GLU A 2 0.56 7.35 25.79
CA GLU A 2 0.64 7.47 27.26
C GLU A 2 0.11 6.22 28.00
N ASN A 3 -0.87 5.50 27.41
CA ASN A 3 -1.50 4.33 28.04
C ASN A 3 -0.97 2.97 27.54
N ILE A 4 -0.19 2.93 26.44
CA ILE A 4 0.26 1.67 25.80
C ILE A 4 1.77 1.59 25.60
N GLY A 5 2.53 2.63 25.93
CA GLY A 5 3.98 2.67 25.81
C GLY A 5 4.46 2.95 24.38
N SER A 6 5.31 2.08 23.83
CA SER A 6 5.91 2.22 22.49
C SER A 6 4.99 1.75 21.35
N ILE A 7 5.37 2.11 20.13
CA ILE A 7 4.78 1.60 18.89
C ILE A 7 5.83 0.71 18.22
N ASP A 8 5.64 -0.60 18.26
CA ASP A 8 6.60 -1.55 17.71
C ASP A 8 6.33 -1.81 16.22
N ILE A 9 5.06 -1.73 15.80
CA ILE A 9 4.65 -1.97 14.42
C ILE A 9 3.66 -0.88 13.99
N LEU A 10 3.94 -0.25 12.84
CA LEU A 10 3.02 0.66 12.18
C LEU A 10 2.65 0.10 10.80
N VAL A 11 1.36 -0.15 10.57
CA VAL A 11 0.85 -0.55 9.25
C VAL A 11 0.01 0.57 8.66
N ASN A 12 0.50 1.20 7.61
CA ASN A 12 -0.23 2.20 6.83
C ASN A 12 -0.98 1.51 5.70
N ASN A 13 -2.24 1.16 5.94
CA ASN A 13 -3.06 0.40 4.99
C ASN A 13 -4.27 1.18 4.46
N ALA A 14 -4.72 2.24 5.13
CA ALA A 14 -5.85 3.03 4.68
C ALA A 14 -5.65 3.52 3.24
N GLY A 15 -6.68 3.38 2.41
CA GLY A 15 -6.61 3.76 1.02
C GLY A 15 -7.98 3.99 0.39
N LYS A 16 -8.00 4.88 -0.60
CA LYS A 16 -9.16 5.22 -1.43
C LYS A 16 -8.77 5.03 -2.89
N GLN A 17 -9.68 4.53 -3.69
CA GLN A 17 -9.58 4.53 -5.16
C GLN A 17 -10.96 4.79 -5.76
N GLN A 18 -10.98 5.36 -6.95
CA GLN A 18 -12.20 5.57 -7.71
C GLN A 18 -11.88 5.49 -9.20
N PHE A 19 -12.63 4.66 -9.91
CA PHE A 19 -12.44 4.51 -11.35
C PHE A 19 -12.97 5.74 -12.10
N VAL A 20 -12.16 6.25 -13.03
CA VAL A 20 -12.52 7.31 -13.98
C VAL A 20 -12.02 6.91 -15.35
N ALA A 21 -12.86 6.98 -16.38
CA ALA A 21 -12.52 6.47 -17.72
C ALA A 21 -11.55 7.41 -18.46
N ASP A 22 -11.82 8.71 -18.41
CA ASP A 22 -11.11 9.73 -19.17
C ASP A 22 -10.52 10.79 -18.25
N LEU A 23 -9.42 11.41 -18.67
CA LEU A 23 -8.71 12.41 -17.88
C LEU A 23 -9.59 13.63 -17.59
N GLU A 24 -10.41 14.02 -18.54
CA GLU A 24 -11.32 15.17 -18.44
C GLU A 24 -12.37 14.99 -17.34
N ASP A 25 -12.73 13.75 -17.03
CA ASP A 25 -13.69 13.40 -15.98
C ASP A 25 -13.04 13.31 -14.59
N LEU A 26 -11.70 13.25 -14.52
CA LEU A 26 -10.97 13.24 -13.27
C LEU A 26 -10.92 14.63 -12.65
N SER A 27 -11.84 14.92 -11.73
CA SER A 27 -11.88 16.23 -11.10
C SER A 27 -10.65 16.47 -10.22
N THR A 28 -10.22 17.75 -10.12
CA THR A 28 -9.17 18.18 -9.19
C THR A 28 -9.49 17.78 -7.75
N GLU A 29 -10.77 17.88 -7.37
CA GLU A 29 -11.22 17.51 -6.03
C GLU A 29 -11.00 16.02 -5.74
N GLN A 30 -11.41 15.13 -6.67
CA GLN A 30 -11.16 13.69 -6.53
C GLN A 30 -9.67 13.40 -6.41
N PHE A 31 -8.85 13.98 -7.28
CA PHE A 31 -7.39 13.82 -7.26
C PHE A 31 -6.81 14.22 -5.90
N CYS A 32 -7.16 15.42 -5.40
CA CYS A 32 -6.72 15.90 -4.09
C CYS A 32 -7.19 15.01 -2.93
N GLN A 33 -8.44 14.54 -2.95
CA GLN A 33 -8.97 13.65 -1.92
C GLN A 33 -8.28 12.29 -1.91
N THR A 34 -7.92 11.74 -3.08
CA THR A 34 -7.17 10.49 -3.18
C THR A 34 -5.77 10.66 -2.58
N TYR A 35 -5.09 11.76 -2.87
CA TYR A 35 -3.80 12.10 -2.24
C TYR A 35 -3.91 12.37 -0.75
N ALA A 36 -4.94 13.09 -0.31
CA ALA A 36 -5.17 13.37 1.11
C ALA A 36 -5.31 12.08 1.93
N THR A 37 -6.07 11.12 1.42
CA THR A 37 -6.26 9.82 2.09
C THR A 37 -5.00 8.95 2.01
N ASN A 38 -4.49 8.73 0.79
CA ASN A 38 -3.49 7.68 0.56
C ASN A 38 -2.07 8.11 0.93
N VAL A 39 -1.73 9.40 0.74
CA VAL A 39 -0.36 9.90 0.92
C VAL A 39 -0.25 10.78 2.15
N PHE A 40 -1.08 11.82 2.26
CA PHE A 40 -0.94 12.77 3.37
C PHE A 40 -1.32 12.14 4.70
N GLY A 41 -2.41 11.34 4.74
CA GLY A 41 -2.80 10.60 5.93
C GLY A 41 -1.70 9.67 6.42
N MET A 42 -1.11 8.88 5.50
CA MET A 42 0.05 8.02 5.80
C MET A 42 1.23 8.82 6.35
N PHE A 43 1.57 9.94 5.70
CA PHE A 43 2.68 10.80 6.13
C PHE A 43 2.45 11.35 7.54
N TRP A 44 1.27 11.90 7.82
CA TRP A 44 0.97 12.50 9.15
C TRP A 44 1.00 11.46 10.26
N ILE A 45 0.42 10.28 10.04
CA ILE A 45 0.44 9.18 11.01
C ILE A 45 1.87 8.71 11.24
N THR A 46 2.64 8.48 10.17
CA THR A 46 4.03 8.06 10.28
C THR A 46 4.88 9.09 11.04
N LYS A 47 4.75 10.37 10.70
CA LYS A 47 5.46 11.46 11.37
C LYS A 47 5.13 11.54 12.86
N ALA A 48 3.87 11.31 13.24
CA ALA A 48 3.46 11.28 14.63
C ALA A 48 3.94 10.02 15.36
N ALA A 49 3.90 8.85 14.70
CA ALA A 49 4.24 7.56 15.30
C ALA A 49 5.74 7.39 15.51
N VAL A 50 6.56 7.82 14.54
CA VAL A 50 8.00 7.51 14.49
C VAL A 50 8.77 7.95 15.74
N LYS A 51 8.36 9.02 16.41
CA LYS A 51 8.98 9.49 17.66
C LYS A 51 8.74 8.57 18.85
N HIS A 52 7.79 7.64 18.74
CA HIS A 52 7.43 6.66 19.78
C HIS A 52 7.85 5.23 19.39
N MET A 53 8.61 5.08 18.32
CA MET A 53 9.07 3.78 17.82
C MET A 53 10.49 3.49 18.30
N PRO A 54 10.72 2.37 19.03
CA PRO A 54 12.05 1.96 19.50
C PRO A 54 12.88 1.33 18.37
N PRO A 55 14.20 1.13 18.59
CA PRO A 55 14.98 0.25 17.73
C PRO A 55 14.38 -1.15 17.63
N GLY A 56 14.38 -1.74 16.44
CA GLY A 56 13.73 -3.02 16.14
C GLY A 56 12.29 -2.88 15.62
N ALA A 57 11.69 -1.69 15.71
CA ALA A 57 10.34 -1.45 15.20
C ALA A 57 10.26 -1.57 13.66
N SER A 58 9.04 -1.80 13.15
CA SER A 58 8.77 -1.98 11.73
C SER A 58 7.63 -1.09 11.24
N ILE A 59 7.85 -0.43 10.10
CA ILE A 59 6.81 0.32 9.36
C ILE A 59 6.51 -0.44 8.07
N ILE A 60 5.23 -0.69 7.79
CA ILE A 60 4.79 -1.42 6.60
C ILE A 60 3.75 -0.57 5.86
N ASN A 61 4.05 -0.20 4.62
CA ASN A 61 3.18 0.62 3.80
C ASN A 61 2.48 -0.22 2.71
N SER A 62 1.15 -0.14 2.63
CA SER A 62 0.37 -0.78 1.56
C SER A 62 0.49 0.02 0.27
N THR A 63 1.32 -0.44 -0.65
CA THR A 63 1.44 0.09 -2.00
C THR A 63 0.44 -0.61 -2.95
N SER A 64 0.79 -0.93 -4.15
CA SER A 64 0.00 -1.70 -5.12
C SER A 64 0.86 -2.09 -6.30
N ILE A 65 0.46 -3.13 -7.04
CA ILE A 65 0.94 -3.37 -8.39
C ILE A 65 0.74 -2.16 -9.31
N GLN A 66 -0.25 -1.31 -9.02
CA GLN A 66 -0.54 -0.08 -9.74
C GLN A 66 0.61 0.96 -9.69
N SER A 67 1.54 0.84 -8.75
CA SER A 67 2.76 1.67 -8.71
C SER A 67 3.77 1.29 -9.81
N TYR A 68 3.65 0.10 -10.39
CA TYR A 68 4.53 -0.43 -11.43
C TYR A 68 3.82 -0.59 -12.77
N GLN A 69 2.55 -0.98 -12.74
CA GLN A 69 1.71 -1.22 -13.91
C GLN A 69 0.40 -0.43 -13.76
N PRO A 70 0.42 0.90 -13.93
CA PRO A 70 -0.74 1.75 -13.72
C PRO A 70 -1.84 1.45 -14.74
N SER A 71 -3.06 1.27 -14.25
CA SER A 71 -4.26 1.19 -15.10
C SER A 71 -4.75 2.60 -15.42
N ALA A 72 -5.07 2.86 -16.68
CA ALA A 72 -5.53 4.18 -17.14
C ALA A 72 -6.72 4.71 -16.31
N GLY A 73 -7.69 3.86 -16.00
CA GLY A 73 -8.87 4.27 -15.22
C GLY A 73 -8.65 4.46 -13.71
N LEU A 74 -7.42 4.31 -13.21
CA LEU A 74 -7.06 4.51 -11.79
C LEU A 74 -5.86 5.46 -11.65
N LEU A 75 -5.80 6.51 -12.48
CA LEU A 75 -4.65 7.38 -12.61
C LEU A 75 -4.25 8.05 -11.28
N ASP A 76 -5.20 8.65 -10.58
CA ASP A 76 -4.99 9.28 -9.28
C ASP A 76 -4.52 8.27 -8.23
N TYR A 77 -5.19 7.13 -8.15
CA TYR A 77 -4.81 6.03 -7.25
C TYR A 77 -3.40 5.50 -7.55
N ALA A 78 -3.12 5.15 -8.82
CA ALA A 78 -1.82 4.63 -9.22
C ALA A 78 -0.69 5.61 -8.88
N SER A 79 -0.89 6.91 -9.13
CA SER A 79 0.08 7.94 -8.80
C SER A 79 0.35 8.02 -7.28
N THR A 80 -0.70 7.87 -6.42
CA THR A 80 -0.49 7.80 -4.97
C THR A 80 0.31 6.56 -4.56
N LYS A 81 0.10 5.42 -5.23
CA LYS A 81 0.83 4.17 -4.93
C LYS A 81 2.29 4.24 -5.37
N GLY A 82 2.59 4.94 -6.47
CA GLY A 82 3.96 5.31 -6.85
C GLY A 82 4.63 6.20 -5.80
N ALA A 83 3.91 7.22 -5.31
CA ALA A 83 4.40 8.10 -4.25
C ALA A 83 4.70 7.32 -2.95
N ILE A 84 3.82 6.41 -2.53
CA ILE A 84 4.04 5.55 -1.35
C ILE A 84 5.26 4.64 -1.54
N THR A 85 5.46 4.08 -2.73
CA THR A 85 6.64 3.24 -3.04
C THR A 85 7.93 4.03 -2.88
N SER A 86 8.01 5.24 -3.44
CA SER A 86 9.17 6.13 -3.30
C SER A 86 9.36 6.58 -1.84
N PHE A 87 8.29 6.97 -1.16
CA PHE A 87 8.31 7.36 0.26
C PHE A 87 8.85 6.24 1.15
N THR A 88 8.42 5.00 0.93
CA THR A 88 8.86 3.81 1.68
C THR A 88 10.38 3.64 1.60
N LYS A 89 10.94 3.70 0.38
CA LYS A 89 12.38 3.55 0.14
C LYS A 89 13.18 4.71 0.74
N GLY A 90 12.67 5.93 0.63
CA GLY A 90 13.32 7.12 1.21
C GLY A 90 13.29 7.10 2.73
N LEU A 91 12.14 6.78 3.32
CA LEU A 91 11.98 6.70 4.77
C LEU A 91 12.84 5.61 5.40
N ALA A 92 13.01 4.46 4.72
CA ALA A 92 13.89 3.40 5.17
C ALA A 92 15.33 3.90 5.39
N LYS A 93 15.83 4.67 4.42
CA LYS A 93 17.18 5.28 4.53
C LYS A 93 17.28 6.30 5.68
N MET A 94 16.22 7.05 5.93
CA MET A 94 16.19 8.05 7.01
C MET A 94 16.14 7.42 8.41
N LEU A 95 15.61 6.21 8.55
CA LEU A 95 15.36 5.58 9.83
C LEU A 95 16.30 4.42 10.16
N ILE A 96 17.21 4.06 9.24
CA ILE A 96 18.12 2.91 9.41
C ILE A 96 19.02 3.08 10.63
N ASP A 97 19.57 4.26 10.87
CA ASP A 97 20.44 4.55 12.03
C ASP A 97 19.69 4.51 13.37
N ARG A 98 18.35 4.56 13.31
CA ARG A 98 17.47 4.38 14.47
C ARG A 98 17.09 2.93 14.70
N GLY A 99 17.55 2.00 13.84
CA GLY A 99 17.18 0.59 13.91
C GLY A 99 15.73 0.30 13.55
N ILE A 100 15.05 1.19 12.80
CA ILE A 100 13.65 1.02 12.36
C ILE A 100 13.64 0.58 10.91
N ARG A 101 13.01 -0.55 10.62
CA ARG A 101 12.82 -1.05 9.25
C ARG A 101 11.57 -0.46 8.61
N VAL A 102 11.64 -0.17 7.31
CA VAL A 102 10.50 0.35 6.55
C VAL A 102 10.40 -0.41 5.24
N ASN A 103 9.27 -1.09 5.05
CA ASN A 103 9.00 -1.89 3.86
C ASN A 103 7.61 -1.61 3.30
N GLY A 104 7.34 -2.09 2.11
CA GLY A 104 6.04 -2.03 1.48
C GLY A 104 5.53 -3.40 1.07
N VAL A 105 4.21 -3.50 0.93
CA VAL A 105 3.55 -4.61 0.28
C VAL A 105 2.85 -4.09 -0.97
N ALA A 106 3.04 -4.73 -2.11
CA ALA A 106 2.38 -4.40 -3.37
C ALA A 106 1.37 -5.52 -3.75
N PRO A 107 0.11 -5.40 -3.33
CA PRO A 107 -0.91 -6.33 -3.73
C PRO A 107 -1.22 -6.25 -5.23
N GLY A 108 -1.50 -7.40 -5.83
CA GLY A 108 -2.24 -7.49 -7.08
C GLY A 108 -3.75 -7.35 -6.87
N PRO A 109 -4.59 -7.93 -7.74
CA PRO A 109 -6.03 -7.93 -7.57
C PRO A 109 -6.48 -8.73 -6.33
N ILE A 110 -6.91 -8.04 -5.29
CA ILE A 110 -7.44 -8.64 -4.05
C ILE A 110 -8.92 -8.31 -3.92
N TRP A 111 -9.73 -9.32 -3.63
CA TRP A 111 -11.17 -9.15 -3.45
C TRP A 111 -11.47 -8.49 -2.10
N THR A 112 -11.83 -7.23 -2.15
CA THR A 112 -12.14 -6.40 -0.97
C THR A 112 -13.33 -5.48 -1.26
N PRO A 113 -13.99 -4.91 -0.24
CA PRO A 113 -15.01 -3.89 -0.43
C PRO A 113 -14.56 -2.68 -1.26
N LEU A 114 -13.25 -2.39 -1.30
CA LEU A 114 -12.69 -1.31 -2.11
C LEU A 114 -13.00 -1.46 -3.61
N GLN A 115 -13.07 -2.69 -4.11
CA GLN A 115 -13.40 -2.95 -5.53
C GLN A 115 -14.85 -2.59 -5.85
N GLN A 116 -15.76 -2.83 -4.92
CA GLN A 116 -17.20 -2.57 -5.08
C GLN A 116 -17.53 -1.08 -4.85
N SER A 117 -16.81 -0.40 -3.97
CA SER A 117 -17.10 0.98 -3.56
C SER A 117 -16.54 2.07 -4.49
N GLY A 118 -16.08 1.71 -5.69
CA GLY A 118 -15.58 2.67 -6.69
C GLY A 118 -14.30 2.26 -7.40
N GLY A 119 -13.68 1.16 -6.97
CA GLY A 119 -12.42 0.70 -7.55
C GLY A 119 -12.54 0.06 -8.92
N GLN A 120 -13.73 -0.42 -9.28
CA GLN A 120 -13.99 -1.06 -10.56
C GLN A 120 -15.37 -0.70 -11.10
N PRO A 121 -15.53 -0.58 -12.44
CA PRO A 121 -16.84 -0.53 -13.05
C PRO A 121 -17.66 -1.80 -12.70
N ALA A 122 -18.93 -1.65 -12.35
CA ALA A 122 -19.79 -2.77 -11.93
C ALA A 122 -19.79 -3.95 -12.94
N LYS A 123 -19.71 -3.64 -14.25
CA LYS A 123 -19.65 -4.64 -15.33
C LYS A 123 -18.35 -5.50 -15.29
N LYS A 124 -17.28 -5.01 -14.69
CA LYS A 124 -15.98 -5.72 -14.60
C LYS A 124 -15.84 -6.54 -13.32
N LEU A 125 -16.67 -6.29 -12.30
CA LEU A 125 -16.58 -6.99 -11.01
C LEU A 125 -16.69 -8.52 -11.12
N PRO A 126 -17.59 -9.11 -11.93
CA PRO A 126 -17.69 -10.57 -12.05
C PRO A 126 -16.41 -11.25 -12.58
N LYS A 127 -15.59 -10.52 -13.33
CA LYS A 127 -14.34 -11.00 -13.93
C LYS A 127 -13.09 -10.42 -13.26
N PHE A 128 -13.25 -9.82 -12.10
CA PHE A 128 -12.14 -9.21 -11.38
C PHE A 128 -11.09 -10.26 -10.99
N GLY A 129 -9.85 -10.04 -11.41
CA GLY A 129 -8.73 -10.92 -11.10
C GLY A 129 -8.62 -12.20 -11.96
N GLU A 130 -9.49 -12.43 -12.94
CA GLU A 130 -9.38 -13.60 -13.84
C GLU A 130 -8.14 -13.54 -14.75
N ASN A 131 -7.63 -12.34 -15.03
CA ASN A 131 -6.49 -12.12 -15.94
C ASN A 131 -5.12 -12.22 -15.25
N VAL A 132 -5.06 -12.50 -13.96
CA VAL A 132 -3.77 -12.77 -13.33
C VAL A 132 -3.35 -14.22 -13.60
N PRO A 133 -2.05 -14.55 -13.61
CA PRO A 133 -1.59 -15.91 -13.95
C PRO A 133 -2.23 -17.03 -13.10
N ILE A 134 -2.52 -16.76 -11.82
CA ILE A 134 -3.20 -17.73 -10.94
C ILE A 134 -4.71 -17.91 -11.28
N GLY A 135 -5.29 -17.07 -12.16
CA GLY A 135 -6.66 -17.20 -12.68
C GLY A 135 -7.78 -16.76 -11.73
N ARG A 136 -7.48 -16.10 -10.62
CA ARG A 136 -8.46 -15.59 -9.67
C ARG A 136 -7.94 -14.39 -8.87
N PRO A 137 -8.80 -13.58 -8.26
CA PRO A 137 -8.35 -12.60 -7.28
C PRO A 137 -7.81 -13.30 -6.03
N GLY A 138 -6.87 -12.65 -5.35
CA GLY A 138 -6.45 -13.03 -4.01
C GLY A 138 -7.48 -12.65 -2.95
N GLN A 139 -7.39 -13.26 -1.78
CA GLN A 139 -8.18 -12.92 -0.61
C GLN A 139 -7.31 -12.12 0.39
N PRO A 140 -7.89 -11.25 1.24
CA PRO A 140 -7.13 -10.54 2.27
C PRO A 140 -6.27 -11.45 3.15
N ALA A 141 -6.77 -12.64 3.49
CA ALA A 141 -6.04 -13.64 4.27
C ALA A 141 -4.77 -14.15 3.57
N GLU A 142 -4.69 -14.06 2.26
CA GLU A 142 -3.49 -14.45 1.49
C GLU A 142 -2.41 -13.35 1.48
N LEU A 143 -2.77 -12.12 1.84
CA LEU A 143 -1.81 -11.03 2.08
C LEU A 143 -1.24 -11.01 3.49
N ALA A 144 -2.03 -11.39 4.48
CA ALA A 144 -1.70 -11.28 5.90
C ALA A 144 -0.32 -11.87 6.26
N PRO A 145 0.11 -13.05 5.72
CA PRO A 145 1.41 -13.64 6.04
C PRO A 145 2.60 -12.73 5.71
N VAL A 146 2.53 -11.96 4.62
CA VAL A 146 3.62 -11.04 4.24
C VAL A 146 3.71 -9.87 5.22
N TYR A 147 2.58 -9.34 5.70
CA TYR A 147 2.59 -8.31 6.74
C TYR A 147 3.15 -8.85 8.06
N VAL A 148 2.78 -10.06 8.46
CA VAL A 148 3.31 -10.72 9.66
C VAL A 148 4.83 -10.93 9.53
N TYR A 149 5.30 -11.43 8.38
CA TYR A 149 6.74 -11.58 8.11
C TYR A 149 7.48 -10.25 8.23
N LEU A 150 7.00 -9.18 7.57
CA LEU A 150 7.64 -7.86 7.63
C LEU A 150 7.57 -7.20 9.01
N ALA A 151 6.58 -7.54 9.82
CA ALA A 151 6.46 -7.09 11.21
C ALA A 151 7.41 -7.83 12.16
N SER A 152 7.73 -9.09 11.87
CA SER A 152 8.51 -9.97 12.74
C SER A 152 10.02 -9.79 12.60
N GLN A 153 10.77 -10.41 13.52
CA GLN A 153 12.24 -10.43 13.46
C GLN A 153 12.79 -11.36 12.35
N GLU A 154 11.96 -12.21 11.74
CA GLU A 154 12.35 -13.02 10.58
C GLU A 154 12.76 -12.14 9.39
N SER A 155 12.25 -10.91 9.32
CA SER A 155 12.63 -9.92 8.32
C SER A 155 13.69 -8.91 8.81
N SER A 156 14.51 -9.28 9.80
CA SER A 156 15.49 -8.38 10.44
C SER A 156 16.52 -7.77 9.46
N TYR A 157 16.79 -8.41 8.34
CA TYR A 157 17.69 -7.92 7.29
C TYR A 157 16.93 -7.36 6.05
N VAL A 158 15.61 -7.11 6.19
CA VAL A 158 14.75 -6.62 5.10
C VAL A 158 14.29 -5.20 5.41
N THR A 159 14.78 -4.23 4.64
CA THR A 159 14.33 -2.82 4.69
C THR A 159 14.44 -2.19 3.31
N ALA A 160 13.62 -1.18 3.02
CA ALA A 160 13.48 -0.52 1.72
C ALA A 160 12.91 -1.43 0.60
N GLU A 161 12.38 -2.60 0.94
CA GLU A 161 11.83 -3.54 -0.01
C GLU A 161 10.33 -3.34 -0.22
N ILE A 162 9.88 -3.68 -1.44
CA ILE A 162 8.45 -3.72 -1.80
C ILE A 162 8.11 -5.15 -2.20
N MET A 163 7.44 -5.87 -1.33
CA MET A 163 7.09 -7.28 -1.56
C MET A 163 5.78 -7.42 -2.34
N GLY A 164 5.85 -8.06 -3.51
CA GLY A 164 4.68 -8.34 -4.34
C GLY A 164 3.88 -9.54 -3.84
N VAL A 165 2.56 -9.39 -3.77
CA VAL A 165 1.59 -10.49 -3.56
C VAL A 165 0.54 -10.37 -4.67
N THR A 166 0.87 -10.86 -5.85
CA THR A 166 0.27 -10.42 -7.12
C THR A 166 -0.40 -11.52 -7.93
N GLY A 167 -0.41 -12.77 -7.43
CA GLY A 167 -0.97 -13.89 -8.19
C GLY A 167 -0.19 -14.22 -9.47
N GLY A 168 1.12 -13.91 -9.50
CA GLY A 168 2.01 -14.18 -10.63
C GLY A 168 2.23 -13.01 -11.58
N GLN A 169 1.64 -11.84 -11.33
CA GLN A 169 2.00 -10.62 -12.07
C GLN A 169 3.39 -10.15 -11.60
N HIS A 170 4.30 -9.98 -12.55
CA HIS A 170 5.67 -9.59 -12.25
C HIS A 170 5.74 -8.13 -11.78
N LEU A 171 6.57 -7.87 -10.76
CA LEU A 171 7.01 -6.51 -10.41
C LEU A 171 8.42 -6.31 -10.97
N PRO A 172 8.69 -5.16 -11.59
CA PRO A 172 10.03 -4.84 -12.06
C PRO A 172 11.01 -4.56 -10.92
#